data_b6c0d16fa0ce18f309b7bf211a9f654b
#
_entry.id   b6c0d16fa0ce18f309b7bf211a9f654b
#
_cell.length_a   1.000
_cell.length_b   1.000
_cell.length_c   1.000
_cell.angle_alpha   90.00
_cell.angle_beta   90.00
_cell.angle_gamma   90.00
#
_symmetry.space_group_name_H-M   'P 1'
#
loop_
_entity.id
_entity.type
_entity.pdbx_description
1 polymer ?
#
loop_
_entity_poly.entity_id
_entity_poly.type
_entity_poly.pdbx_seq_one_letter_code
_entity_poly.pdbx_strand_id
1 'polypeptide(L)'
;MIRVIFAEWRKLRRPTLFLGTLGAALFFTGLTTTFLYLMIDSEQGNSDRGRQVGREVLQLAGGSAYGFASVGGLLGIIALCVFAAQTAQEYTYGTLRNLLVRQPGRIRILIGKLIAMKIFALILVVIAAVVSISLSYLLSDRAKVSTDLWFTSDGFHEIGKTLLNVAISVIYFGIVGMVLGLLLRSPISAISIGVLWILIIENLLGAVKPVFLDWMPGSQLTTIAQGGSADISYSHALTLGTSYVFIGAVIATVLFVRRDVAN
;
A
#
# COMPACT_ATOMS: atom_id res chain seq x y z
N MET A 1 0.28 -26.52 -3.06
CA MET A 1 0.53 -25.06 -2.95
C MET A 1 0.22 -24.32 -4.26
N ILE A 2 0.81 -24.68 -5.39
CA ILE A 2 0.58 -24.06 -6.71
C ILE A 2 -0.90 -24.01 -7.09
N ARG A 3 -1.68 -25.07 -6.88
CA ARG A 3 -3.13 -25.10 -7.15
C ARG A 3 -3.91 -24.06 -6.35
N VAL A 4 -3.49 -23.76 -5.11
CA VAL A 4 -4.11 -22.71 -4.28
C VAL A 4 -3.83 -21.34 -4.87
N ILE A 5 -2.57 -21.06 -5.25
CA ILE A 5 -2.18 -19.80 -5.87
C ILE A 5 -3.01 -19.53 -7.12
N PHE A 6 -3.14 -20.51 -8.03
CA PHE A 6 -3.96 -20.35 -9.23
C PHE A 6 -5.46 -20.20 -8.96
N ALA A 7 -5.98 -20.85 -7.91
CA ALA A 7 -7.37 -20.70 -7.51
C ALA A 7 -7.64 -19.28 -6.97
N GLU A 8 -6.74 -18.76 -6.12
CA GLU A 8 -6.82 -17.39 -5.58
C GLU A 8 -6.62 -16.34 -6.69
N TRP A 9 -5.67 -16.60 -7.60
CA TRP A 9 -5.44 -15.73 -8.75
C TRP A 9 -6.69 -15.56 -9.64
N ARG A 10 -7.45 -16.64 -9.86
CA ARG A 10 -8.72 -16.58 -10.61
C ARG A 10 -9.77 -15.70 -9.92
N LYS A 11 -9.80 -15.67 -8.58
CA LYS A 11 -10.71 -14.79 -7.83
C LYS A 11 -10.32 -13.32 -7.99
N LEU A 12 -9.02 -13.01 -7.93
CA LEU A 12 -8.48 -11.65 -8.10
C LEU A 12 -8.68 -11.11 -9.52
N ARG A 13 -8.66 -11.98 -10.54
CA ARG A 13 -8.90 -11.60 -11.95
C ARG A 13 -10.37 -11.40 -12.31
N ARG A 14 -11.32 -11.49 -11.39
CA ARG A 14 -12.71 -11.15 -11.68
C ARG A 14 -12.80 -9.71 -12.17
N PRO A 15 -13.49 -9.44 -13.32
CA PRO A 15 -13.49 -8.12 -13.94
C PRO A 15 -13.89 -7.00 -12.98
N THR A 16 -14.89 -7.21 -12.15
CA THR A 16 -15.37 -6.23 -11.17
C THR A 16 -14.31 -5.85 -10.14
N LEU A 17 -13.58 -6.83 -9.60
CA LEU A 17 -12.52 -6.58 -8.64
C LEU A 17 -11.28 -6.00 -9.32
N PHE A 18 -10.84 -6.61 -10.43
CA PHE A 18 -9.64 -6.16 -11.14
C PHE A 18 -9.81 -4.74 -11.68
N LEU A 19 -10.89 -4.46 -12.42
CA LEU A 19 -11.14 -3.14 -12.99
C LEU A 19 -11.42 -2.09 -11.91
N GLY A 20 -12.14 -2.47 -10.84
CA GLY A 20 -12.40 -1.57 -9.72
C GLY A 20 -11.13 -1.16 -8.99
N THR A 21 -10.25 -2.13 -8.68
CA THR A 21 -8.97 -1.83 -8.00
C THR A 21 -7.98 -1.11 -8.91
N LEU A 22 -7.91 -1.50 -10.18
CA LEU A 22 -7.09 -0.81 -11.18
C LEU A 22 -7.57 0.63 -11.37
N GLY A 23 -8.89 0.83 -11.54
CA GLY A 23 -9.48 2.16 -11.68
C GLY A 23 -9.19 3.05 -10.47
N ALA A 24 -9.34 2.51 -9.25
CA ALA A 24 -8.99 3.25 -8.03
C ALA A 24 -7.49 3.59 -7.98
N ALA A 25 -6.61 2.63 -8.28
CA ALA A 25 -5.17 2.86 -8.28
C ALA A 25 -4.78 3.94 -9.31
N LEU A 26 -5.31 3.88 -10.53
CA LEU A 26 -5.06 4.86 -11.58
C LEU A 26 -5.61 6.24 -11.22
N PHE A 27 -6.82 6.28 -10.67
CA PHE A 27 -7.46 7.53 -10.26
C PHE A 27 -6.65 8.24 -9.18
N PHE A 28 -6.30 7.56 -8.09
CA PHE A 28 -5.51 8.17 -7.02
C PHE A 28 -4.09 8.52 -7.46
N THR A 29 -3.47 7.69 -8.30
CA THR A 29 -2.14 8.00 -8.84
C THR A 29 -2.18 9.23 -9.73
N GLY A 30 -3.13 9.28 -10.66
CA GLY A 30 -3.31 10.41 -11.56
C GLY A 30 -3.64 11.69 -10.79
N LEU A 31 -4.59 11.62 -9.85
CA LEU A 31 -4.99 12.74 -9.02
C LEU A 31 -3.81 13.30 -8.21
N THR A 32 -3.12 12.44 -7.45
CA THR A 32 -2.01 12.86 -6.57
C THR A 32 -0.85 13.44 -7.38
N THR A 33 -0.46 12.76 -8.47
CA THR A 33 0.64 13.25 -9.31
C THR A 33 0.28 14.56 -9.98
N THR A 34 -0.92 14.68 -10.55
CA THR A 34 -1.36 15.92 -11.21
C THR A 34 -1.45 17.07 -10.20
N PHE A 35 -2.04 16.82 -9.03
CA PHE A 35 -2.17 17.82 -7.98
C PHE A 35 -0.81 18.33 -7.49
N LEU A 36 0.18 17.44 -7.34
CA LEU A 36 1.56 17.79 -6.98
C LEU A 36 2.14 18.84 -7.94
N TYR A 37 2.01 18.61 -9.26
CA TYR A 37 2.56 19.51 -10.27
C TYR A 37 1.76 20.80 -10.45
N LEU A 38 0.45 20.77 -10.21
CA LEU A 38 -0.39 21.97 -10.31
C LEU A 38 -0.20 22.91 -9.11
N MET A 39 0.13 22.38 -7.94
CA MET A 39 0.26 23.15 -6.72
C MET A 39 1.69 23.62 -6.41
N ILE A 40 2.65 23.31 -7.25
CA ILE A 40 4.06 23.65 -7.03
C ILE A 40 4.31 25.16 -6.90
N ASP A 41 3.46 26.00 -7.50
CA ASP A 41 3.54 27.44 -7.46
C ASP A 41 2.48 28.11 -6.54
N SER A 42 1.66 27.32 -5.85
CA SER A 42 0.63 27.90 -4.99
C SER A 42 1.23 28.38 -3.66
N GLU A 43 1.11 29.66 -3.37
CA GLU A 43 1.52 30.27 -2.10
C GLU A 43 0.75 29.73 -0.87
N GLN A 44 -0.29 28.92 -1.08
CA GLN A 44 -1.10 28.30 -0.02
C GLN A 44 -0.40 27.16 0.73
N GLY A 45 0.84 26.84 0.38
CA GLY A 45 1.66 25.81 1.04
C GLY A 45 2.31 26.23 2.36
N ASN A 46 1.99 27.40 2.93
CA ASN A 46 2.62 27.89 4.15
C ASN A 46 1.99 27.33 5.45
N SER A 47 1.46 26.12 5.41
CA SER A 47 1.07 25.42 6.62
C SER A 47 2.18 24.47 7.05
N ASP A 48 2.64 24.60 8.29
CA ASP A 48 3.69 23.87 9.01
C ASP A 48 3.58 22.33 8.96
N ARG A 49 2.64 21.77 8.22
CA ARG A 49 2.31 20.33 8.18
C ARG A 49 2.32 19.70 6.78
N GLY A 50 2.49 20.47 5.73
CA GLY A 50 2.59 19.95 4.36
C GLY A 50 4.04 20.01 3.88
N ARG A 51 4.62 18.89 3.51
CA ARG A 51 5.91 18.83 2.83
C ARG A 51 5.80 19.65 1.56
N GLN A 52 6.27 20.90 1.60
CA GLN A 52 6.38 21.74 0.40
C GLN A 52 7.38 21.07 -0.52
N VAL A 53 6.90 20.55 -1.64
CA VAL A 53 7.76 20.04 -2.68
C VAL A 53 8.15 21.22 -3.56
N GLY A 54 9.30 21.78 -3.29
CA GLY A 54 9.89 22.79 -4.16
C GLY A 54 10.27 22.18 -5.52
N ARG A 55 10.31 23.03 -6.57
CA ARG A 55 10.83 22.62 -7.90
C ARG A 55 12.19 21.95 -7.79
N GLU A 56 13.05 22.45 -6.91
CA GLU A 56 14.39 21.92 -6.68
C GLU A 56 14.38 20.42 -6.38
N VAL A 57 13.44 19.93 -5.59
CA VAL A 57 13.32 18.51 -5.25
C VAL A 57 12.88 17.69 -6.46
N LEU A 58 11.97 18.24 -7.29
CA LEU A 58 11.52 17.55 -8.50
C LEU A 58 12.55 17.56 -9.63
N GLN A 59 13.51 18.46 -9.63
CA GLN A 59 14.61 18.50 -10.59
C GLN A 59 15.71 17.46 -10.29
N LEU A 60 15.74 16.92 -9.06
CA LEU A 60 16.69 15.87 -8.69
C LEU A 60 16.43 14.56 -9.44
N ALA A 61 17.41 13.68 -9.44
CA ALA A 61 17.33 12.36 -10.08
C ALA A 61 16.08 11.54 -9.70
N GLY A 62 15.64 11.63 -8.43
CA GLY A 62 14.42 10.98 -7.94
C GLY A 62 13.10 11.70 -8.25
N GLY A 63 13.15 12.89 -8.86
CA GLY A 63 11.97 13.75 -9.05
C GLY A 63 10.85 13.13 -9.87
N SER A 64 11.19 12.35 -10.90
CA SER A 64 10.20 11.63 -11.73
C SER A 64 9.33 10.66 -10.94
N ALA A 65 9.88 10.04 -9.89
CA ALA A 65 9.20 9.05 -9.05
C ALA A 65 8.57 9.67 -7.78
N TYR A 66 8.70 10.97 -7.56
CA TYR A 66 8.21 11.61 -6.35
C TYR A 66 6.68 11.54 -6.20
N GLY A 67 5.94 11.76 -7.29
CA GLY A 67 4.48 11.60 -7.33
C GLY A 67 4.06 10.15 -6.99
N PHE A 68 4.80 9.17 -7.51
CA PHE A 68 4.58 7.77 -7.22
C PHE A 68 4.86 7.41 -5.74
N ALA A 69 5.93 7.93 -5.15
CA ALA A 69 6.21 7.77 -3.73
C ALA A 69 5.08 8.35 -2.86
N SER A 70 4.58 9.52 -3.24
CA SER A 70 3.52 10.23 -2.50
C SER A 70 2.18 9.48 -2.50
N VAL A 71 1.85 8.77 -3.57
CA VAL A 71 0.62 7.94 -3.64
C VAL A 71 0.78 6.57 -2.96
N GLY A 72 1.99 6.19 -2.56
CA GLY A 72 2.29 4.87 -2.01
C GLY A 72 1.40 4.47 -0.83
N GLY A 73 1.08 5.39 0.08
CA GLY A 73 0.16 5.16 1.19
C GLY A 73 -1.27 4.82 0.73
N LEU A 74 -1.80 5.53 -0.28
CA LEU A 74 -3.13 5.26 -0.84
C LEU A 74 -3.17 3.93 -1.57
N LEU A 75 -2.14 3.58 -2.35
CA LEU A 75 -1.99 2.26 -2.95
C LEU A 75 -1.94 1.16 -1.88
N GLY A 76 -1.28 1.44 -0.76
CA GLY A 76 -1.26 0.57 0.41
C GLY A 76 -2.66 0.33 0.99
N ILE A 77 -3.46 1.38 1.15
CA ILE A 77 -4.86 1.27 1.62
C ILE A 77 -5.70 0.43 0.65
N ILE A 78 -5.53 0.60 -0.66
CA ILE A 78 -6.20 -0.24 -1.66
C ILE A 78 -5.81 -1.72 -1.46
N ALA A 79 -4.52 -2.00 -1.27
CA ALA A 79 -4.06 -3.36 -1.00
C ALA A 79 -4.61 -3.91 0.32
N LEU A 80 -4.67 -3.11 1.38
CA LEU A 80 -5.30 -3.48 2.64
C LEU A 80 -6.76 -3.90 2.43
N CYS A 81 -7.54 -3.11 1.71
CA CYS A 81 -8.94 -3.40 1.41
C CYS A 81 -9.10 -4.71 0.62
N VAL A 82 -8.28 -4.91 -0.41
CA VAL A 82 -8.32 -6.13 -1.23
C VAL A 82 -7.95 -7.36 -0.42
N PHE A 83 -6.86 -7.31 0.36
CA PHE A 83 -6.41 -8.46 1.14
C PHE A 83 -7.38 -8.76 2.29
N ALA A 84 -7.93 -7.75 2.95
CA ALA A 84 -8.97 -7.92 3.96
C ALA A 84 -10.22 -8.58 3.38
N ALA A 85 -10.74 -8.05 2.25
CA ALA A 85 -11.92 -8.59 1.59
C ALA A 85 -11.71 -10.04 1.13
N GLN A 86 -10.62 -10.32 0.41
CA GLN A 86 -10.32 -11.66 -0.12
C GLN A 86 -10.09 -12.70 0.98
N THR A 87 -9.66 -12.27 2.16
CA THR A 87 -9.43 -13.16 3.29
C THR A 87 -10.72 -13.39 4.06
N ALA A 88 -11.46 -12.33 4.38
CA ALA A 88 -12.64 -12.42 5.23
C ALA A 88 -13.88 -12.99 4.52
N GLN A 89 -14.01 -12.79 3.19
CA GLN A 89 -15.16 -13.28 2.43
C GLN A 89 -15.32 -14.82 2.48
N GLU A 90 -14.23 -15.58 2.68
CA GLU A 90 -14.32 -17.04 2.80
C GLU A 90 -15.05 -17.50 4.06
N TYR A 91 -14.99 -16.70 5.12
CA TYR A 91 -15.80 -16.92 6.32
C TYR A 91 -17.25 -16.58 6.06
N THR A 92 -17.52 -15.42 5.44
CA THR A 92 -18.89 -14.95 5.17
C THR A 92 -19.65 -15.88 4.24
N TYR A 93 -18.97 -16.44 3.21
CA TYR A 93 -19.61 -17.37 2.26
C TYR A 93 -19.50 -18.84 2.67
N GLY A 94 -18.92 -19.17 3.82
CA GLY A 94 -18.76 -20.55 4.30
C GLY A 94 -17.84 -21.42 3.41
N THR A 95 -17.11 -20.81 2.47
CA THR A 95 -16.28 -21.56 1.50
C THR A 95 -14.99 -22.09 2.11
N LEU A 96 -14.57 -21.56 3.26
CA LEU A 96 -13.36 -21.99 3.96
C LEU A 96 -13.44 -23.48 4.37
N ARG A 97 -14.61 -23.95 4.83
CA ARG A 97 -14.81 -25.37 5.20
C ARG A 97 -14.57 -26.29 4.01
N ASN A 98 -15.13 -25.95 2.85
CA ASN A 98 -14.96 -26.75 1.62
C ASN A 98 -13.51 -26.74 1.15
N LEU A 99 -12.80 -25.64 1.33
CA LEU A 99 -11.38 -25.52 1.00
C LEU A 99 -10.52 -26.42 1.90
N LEU A 100 -10.80 -26.43 3.22
CA LEU A 100 -10.06 -27.23 4.19
C LEU A 100 -10.31 -28.75 4.04
N VAL A 101 -11.49 -29.18 3.60
CA VAL A 101 -11.77 -30.59 3.26
C VAL A 101 -10.91 -31.04 2.08
N ARG A 102 -10.74 -30.17 1.06
CA ARG A 102 -9.93 -30.48 -0.10
C ARG A 102 -8.42 -30.34 0.13
N GLN A 103 -8.04 -29.47 1.05
CA GLN A 103 -6.64 -29.17 1.41
C GLN A 103 -6.52 -28.94 2.92
N PRO A 104 -6.18 -29.98 3.71
CA PRO A 104 -6.15 -29.87 5.17
C PRO A 104 -5.01 -28.98 5.72
N GLY A 105 -4.04 -28.62 4.90
CA GLY A 105 -2.91 -27.78 5.31
C GLY A 105 -3.26 -26.30 5.42
N ARG A 106 -3.78 -25.85 6.57
CA ARG A 106 -4.19 -24.45 6.84
C ARG A 106 -3.12 -23.42 6.50
N ILE A 107 -1.86 -23.66 6.91
CA ILE A 107 -0.74 -22.77 6.63
C ILE A 107 -0.46 -22.68 5.12
N ARG A 108 -0.56 -23.80 4.40
CA ARG A 108 -0.36 -23.82 2.93
C ARG A 108 -1.40 -22.97 2.21
N ILE A 109 -2.63 -22.95 2.72
CA ILE A 109 -3.71 -22.10 2.17
C ILE A 109 -3.37 -20.63 2.39
N LEU A 110 -2.98 -20.24 3.62
CA LEU A 110 -2.60 -18.85 3.92
C LEU A 110 -1.43 -18.36 3.05
N ILE A 111 -0.38 -19.15 2.97
CA ILE A 111 0.79 -18.79 2.15
C ILE A 111 0.41 -18.69 0.67
N GLY A 112 -0.36 -19.65 0.14
CA GLY A 112 -0.80 -19.62 -1.26
C GLY A 112 -1.66 -18.41 -1.59
N LYS A 113 -2.57 -18.04 -0.67
CA LYS A 113 -3.39 -16.83 -0.75
C LYS A 113 -2.52 -15.57 -0.72
N LEU A 114 -1.60 -15.47 0.24
CA LEU A 114 -0.70 -14.34 0.38
C LEU A 114 0.16 -14.13 -0.88
N ILE A 115 0.70 -15.21 -1.46
CA ILE A 115 1.50 -15.13 -2.70
C ILE A 115 0.66 -14.59 -3.86
N ALA A 116 -0.56 -15.11 -4.07
CA ALA A 116 -1.44 -14.64 -5.13
C ALA A 116 -1.79 -13.14 -4.97
N MET A 117 -2.10 -12.71 -3.75
CA MET A 117 -2.41 -11.32 -3.44
C MET A 117 -1.19 -10.40 -3.58
N LYS A 118 0.02 -10.86 -3.20
CA LYS A 118 1.27 -10.12 -3.43
C LYS A 118 1.53 -9.89 -4.91
N ILE A 119 1.40 -10.93 -5.75
CA ILE A 119 1.58 -10.80 -7.20
C ILE A 119 0.59 -9.77 -7.76
N PHE A 120 -0.68 -9.84 -7.36
CA PHE A 120 -1.70 -8.90 -7.78
C PHE A 120 -1.35 -7.45 -7.38
N ALA A 121 -0.95 -7.23 -6.13
CA ALA A 121 -0.54 -5.92 -5.62
C ALA A 121 0.68 -5.37 -6.37
N LEU A 122 1.69 -6.21 -6.65
CA LEU A 122 2.88 -5.80 -7.40
C LEU A 122 2.54 -5.37 -8.83
N ILE A 123 1.60 -6.04 -9.49
CA ILE A 123 1.13 -5.62 -10.83
C ILE A 123 0.51 -4.23 -10.76
N LEU A 124 -0.35 -3.96 -9.76
CA LEU A 124 -0.94 -2.63 -9.57
C LEU A 124 0.12 -1.56 -9.28
N VAL A 125 1.12 -1.88 -8.45
CA VAL A 125 2.25 -1.00 -8.13
C VAL A 125 3.03 -0.63 -9.39
N VAL A 126 3.38 -1.62 -10.24
CA VAL A 126 4.11 -1.36 -11.49
C VAL A 126 3.29 -0.48 -12.43
N ILE A 127 2.00 -0.77 -12.61
CA ILE A 127 1.12 0.05 -13.46
C ILE A 127 1.02 1.48 -12.90
N ALA A 128 0.85 1.65 -11.60
CA ALA A 128 0.81 2.96 -10.95
C ALA A 128 2.13 3.73 -11.13
N ALA A 129 3.28 3.05 -11.02
CA ALA A 129 4.59 3.65 -11.25
C ALA A 129 4.72 4.19 -12.68
N VAL A 130 4.37 3.38 -13.68
CA VAL A 130 4.40 3.79 -15.10
C VAL A 130 3.51 5.01 -15.33
N VAL A 131 2.29 5.00 -14.80
CA VAL A 131 1.35 6.12 -14.97
C VAL A 131 1.85 7.37 -14.26
N SER A 132 2.32 7.27 -13.02
CA SER A 132 2.84 8.42 -12.28
C SER A 132 4.05 9.05 -12.96
N ILE A 133 5.04 8.24 -13.36
CA ILE A 133 6.26 8.73 -14.04
C ILE A 133 5.91 9.36 -15.39
N SER A 134 4.99 8.75 -16.15
CA SER A 134 4.54 9.32 -17.43
C SER A 134 3.84 10.66 -17.24
N LEU A 135 2.97 10.78 -16.24
CA LEU A 135 2.31 12.04 -15.89
C LEU A 135 3.29 13.08 -15.38
N SER A 136 4.27 12.70 -14.58
CA SER A 136 5.33 13.59 -14.11
C SER A 136 6.10 14.19 -15.30
N TYR A 137 6.44 13.37 -16.28
CA TYR A 137 7.11 13.84 -17.51
C TYR A 137 6.22 14.77 -18.33
N LEU A 138 4.95 14.43 -18.53
CA LEU A 138 4.01 15.27 -19.30
C LEU A 138 3.72 16.61 -18.63
N LEU A 139 3.80 16.69 -17.31
CA LEU A 139 3.51 17.91 -16.55
C LEU A 139 4.76 18.72 -16.20
N SER A 140 5.97 18.20 -16.44
CA SER A 140 7.23 18.85 -16.10
C SER A 140 7.41 20.21 -16.77
N ASP A 141 7.10 20.32 -18.06
CA ASP A 141 7.22 21.57 -18.83
C ASP A 141 6.30 22.66 -18.26
N ARG A 142 5.04 22.29 -17.94
CA ARG A 142 4.06 23.20 -17.33
C ARG A 142 4.53 23.71 -15.97
N ALA A 143 5.13 22.86 -15.17
CA ALA A 143 5.68 23.18 -13.85
C ALA A 143 7.06 23.82 -13.90
N LYS A 144 7.64 24.00 -15.09
CA LYS A 144 9.02 24.52 -15.30
C LYS A 144 10.07 23.71 -14.54
N VAL A 145 9.91 22.38 -14.50
CA VAL A 145 10.84 21.43 -13.88
C VAL A 145 11.74 20.85 -14.95
N SER A 146 13.08 21.02 -14.81
CA SER A 146 14.04 20.35 -15.69
C SER A 146 14.02 18.84 -15.44
N THR A 147 14.06 18.08 -16.54
CA THR A 147 14.06 16.62 -16.54
C THR A 147 15.41 16.00 -16.85
N ASP A 148 16.47 16.80 -16.95
CA ASP A 148 17.80 16.39 -17.40
C ASP A 148 18.40 15.25 -16.56
N LEU A 149 18.12 15.23 -15.25
CA LEU A 149 18.64 14.22 -14.33
C LEU A 149 17.75 12.98 -14.23
N TRP A 150 16.51 12.98 -14.75
CA TRP A 150 15.56 11.89 -14.53
C TRP A 150 15.92 10.60 -15.26
N PHE A 151 16.50 10.72 -16.44
CA PHE A 151 16.86 9.58 -17.30
C PHE A 151 18.35 9.27 -17.30
N THR A 152 19.07 9.74 -16.28
CA THR A 152 20.46 9.36 -16.01
C THR A 152 20.51 8.00 -15.27
N SER A 153 21.71 7.43 -15.14
CA SER A 153 21.94 6.22 -14.34
C SER A 153 21.42 6.38 -12.90
N ASP A 154 21.65 7.54 -12.30
CA ASP A 154 21.19 7.87 -10.95
C ASP A 154 19.67 8.01 -10.88
N GLY A 155 19.05 8.58 -11.94
CA GLY A 155 17.60 8.66 -12.07
C GLY A 155 16.94 7.28 -12.09
N PHE A 156 17.45 6.36 -12.90
CA PHE A 156 16.95 4.98 -12.93
C PHE A 156 17.17 4.23 -11.61
N HIS A 157 18.29 4.48 -10.92
CA HIS A 157 18.55 3.91 -9.61
C HIS A 157 17.51 4.41 -8.58
N GLU A 158 17.21 5.71 -8.54
CA GLU A 158 16.21 6.27 -7.63
C GLU A 158 14.78 5.80 -7.97
N ILE A 159 14.43 5.65 -9.26
CA ILE A 159 13.15 5.03 -9.67
C ILE A 159 13.06 3.59 -9.14
N GLY A 160 14.12 2.80 -9.31
CA GLY A 160 14.15 1.41 -8.82
C GLY A 160 14.03 1.31 -7.31
N LYS A 161 14.70 2.17 -6.57
CA LYS A 161 14.63 2.27 -5.12
C LYS A 161 13.22 2.67 -4.65
N THR A 162 12.62 3.67 -5.28
CA THR A 162 11.26 4.10 -4.98
C THR A 162 10.25 3.00 -5.29
N LEU A 163 10.40 2.29 -6.42
CA LEU A 163 9.55 1.15 -6.76
C LEU A 163 9.61 0.06 -5.69
N LEU A 164 10.81 -0.25 -5.19
CA LEU A 164 11.01 -1.23 -4.11
C LEU A 164 10.35 -0.77 -2.81
N ASN A 165 10.54 0.49 -2.41
CA ASN A 165 9.98 1.06 -1.20
C ASN A 165 8.44 1.04 -1.22
N VAL A 166 7.83 1.49 -2.32
CA VAL A 166 6.37 1.45 -2.49
C VAL A 166 5.87 0.01 -2.51
N ALA A 167 6.57 -0.92 -3.17
CA ALA A 167 6.20 -2.33 -3.18
C ALA A 167 6.22 -2.95 -1.78
N ILE A 168 7.24 -2.67 -0.96
CA ILE A 168 7.32 -3.12 0.43
C ILE A 168 6.15 -2.56 1.24
N SER A 169 5.92 -1.26 1.16
CA SER A 169 4.82 -0.58 1.85
C SER A 169 3.47 -1.19 1.50
N VAL A 170 3.15 -1.29 0.21
CA VAL A 170 1.88 -1.85 -0.29
C VAL A 170 1.67 -3.30 0.15
N ILE A 171 2.73 -4.12 0.14
CA ILE A 171 2.67 -5.49 0.65
C ILE A 171 2.40 -5.50 2.16
N TYR A 172 3.02 -4.62 2.93
CA TYR A 172 2.82 -4.54 4.37
C TYR A 172 1.40 -4.10 4.72
N PHE A 173 0.87 -3.07 4.09
CA PHE A 173 -0.54 -2.70 4.20
C PHE A 173 -1.48 -3.88 3.85
N GLY A 174 -1.17 -4.59 2.76
CA GLY A 174 -1.92 -5.79 2.38
C GLY A 174 -1.89 -6.87 3.47
N ILE A 175 -0.73 -7.15 4.08
CA ILE A 175 -0.63 -8.12 5.18
C ILE A 175 -1.45 -7.65 6.39
N VAL A 176 -1.43 -6.37 6.73
CA VAL A 176 -2.30 -5.81 7.79
C VAL A 176 -3.77 -6.06 7.44
N GLY A 177 -4.18 -5.83 6.20
CA GLY A 177 -5.54 -6.15 5.74
C GLY A 177 -5.87 -7.64 5.87
N MET A 178 -4.95 -8.53 5.49
CA MET A 178 -5.11 -9.97 5.67
C MET A 178 -5.26 -10.36 7.14
N VAL A 179 -4.46 -9.79 8.03
CA VAL A 179 -4.53 -9.98 9.49
C VAL A 179 -5.91 -9.58 10.00
N LEU A 180 -6.37 -8.38 9.66
CA LEU A 180 -7.71 -7.90 10.04
C LEU A 180 -8.81 -8.82 9.50
N GLY A 181 -8.70 -9.30 8.26
CA GLY A 181 -9.64 -10.24 7.66
C GLY A 181 -9.71 -11.58 8.40
N LEU A 182 -8.58 -12.11 8.87
CA LEU A 182 -8.52 -13.34 9.68
C LEU A 182 -9.09 -13.16 11.08
N LEU A 183 -8.88 -12.00 11.70
CA LEU A 183 -9.32 -11.70 13.06
C LEU A 183 -10.81 -11.43 13.12
N LEU A 184 -11.32 -10.58 12.22
CA LEU A 184 -12.69 -10.08 12.25
C LEU A 184 -13.68 -10.94 11.45
N ARG A 185 -13.20 -11.77 10.53
CA ARG A 185 -14.00 -12.72 9.72
C ARG A 185 -15.14 -12.07 8.92
N SER A 186 -15.17 -10.76 8.83
CA SER A 186 -16.12 -9.95 8.09
C SER A 186 -15.38 -8.96 7.19
N PRO A 187 -15.61 -8.96 5.87
CA PRO A 187 -14.97 -8.02 4.96
C PRO A 187 -15.26 -6.57 5.34
N ILE A 188 -16.53 -6.27 5.66
CA ILE A 188 -16.96 -4.92 6.01
C ILE A 188 -16.22 -4.44 7.25
N SER A 189 -16.23 -5.23 8.33
CA SER A 189 -15.56 -4.84 9.58
C SER A 189 -14.05 -4.70 9.42
N ALA A 190 -13.41 -5.61 8.67
CA ALA A 190 -11.96 -5.57 8.46
C ALA A 190 -11.52 -4.33 7.68
N ILE A 191 -12.24 -4.01 6.59
CA ILE A 191 -11.97 -2.81 5.79
C ILE A 191 -12.26 -1.55 6.61
N SER A 192 -13.43 -1.47 7.22
CA SER A 192 -13.85 -0.26 7.97
C SER A 192 -12.89 0.06 9.10
N ILE A 193 -12.50 -0.93 9.91
CA ILE A 193 -11.56 -0.70 11.02
C ILE A 193 -10.18 -0.32 10.49
N GLY A 194 -9.67 -1.01 9.47
CA GLY A 194 -8.36 -0.70 8.90
C GLY A 194 -8.30 0.70 8.29
N VAL A 195 -9.30 1.07 7.49
CA VAL A 195 -9.35 2.39 6.82
C VAL A 195 -9.60 3.50 7.86
N LEU A 196 -10.53 3.31 8.80
CA LEU A 196 -10.83 4.28 9.86
C LEU A 196 -9.59 4.54 10.73
N TRP A 197 -8.86 3.47 11.09
CA TRP A 197 -7.63 3.63 11.85
C TRP A 197 -6.60 4.49 11.12
N ILE A 198 -6.27 4.12 9.89
CA ILE A 198 -5.20 4.77 9.13
C ILE A 198 -5.57 6.19 8.70
N LEU A 199 -6.80 6.39 8.18
CA LEU A 199 -7.18 7.69 7.64
C LEU A 199 -7.71 8.66 8.68
N ILE A 200 -8.31 8.19 9.77
CA ILE A 200 -8.96 9.06 10.75
C ILE A 200 -8.19 9.07 12.06
N ILE A 201 -8.01 7.89 12.71
CA ILE A 201 -7.45 7.85 14.05
C ILE A 201 -6.00 8.33 14.07
N GLU A 202 -5.15 7.85 13.17
CA GLU A 202 -3.74 8.26 13.14
C GLU A 202 -3.60 9.74 12.81
N ASN A 203 -4.37 10.27 11.87
CA ASN A 203 -4.34 11.70 11.54
C ASN A 203 -4.86 12.58 12.70
N LEU A 204 -5.89 12.12 13.41
CA LEU A 204 -6.39 12.84 14.59
C LEU A 204 -5.36 12.86 15.72
N LEU A 205 -4.71 11.73 16.00
CA LEU A 205 -3.64 11.64 16.99
C LEU A 205 -2.44 12.51 16.62
N GLY A 206 -2.05 12.50 15.34
CA GLY A 206 -0.99 13.37 14.81
C GLY A 206 -1.32 14.86 14.91
N ALA A 207 -2.60 15.23 14.78
CA ALA A 207 -3.06 16.61 14.96
C ALA A 207 -2.98 17.07 16.42
N VAL A 208 -3.14 16.14 17.38
CA VAL A 208 -3.00 16.43 18.82
C VAL A 208 -1.52 16.55 19.19
N LYS A 209 -0.71 15.57 18.83
CA LYS A 209 0.74 15.58 19.04
C LYS A 209 1.43 14.85 17.89
N PRO A 210 2.29 15.53 17.09
CA PRO A 210 3.01 14.92 15.96
C PRO A 210 3.83 13.67 16.34
N VAL A 211 4.39 13.63 17.54
CA VAL A 211 5.17 12.48 18.08
C VAL A 211 4.39 11.16 18.06
N PHE A 212 3.06 11.18 18.07
CA PHE A 212 2.30 9.95 17.96
C PHE A 212 2.49 9.26 16.62
N LEU A 213 2.71 10.03 15.55
CA LEU A 213 2.93 9.47 14.21
C LEU A 213 4.20 8.63 14.13
N ASP A 214 5.19 8.89 14.98
CA ASP A 214 6.45 8.14 15.04
C ASP A 214 6.24 6.67 15.45
N TRP A 215 5.08 6.36 16.01
CA TRP A 215 4.74 5.03 16.52
C TRP A 215 3.51 4.42 15.82
N MET A 216 2.80 5.16 14.98
CA MET A 216 1.58 4.66 14.35
C MET A 216 1.88 3.77 13.14
N PRO A 217 1.24 2.59 13.02
CA PRO A 217 1.53 1.63 11.95
C PRO A 217 1.32 2.19 10.55
N GLY A 218 0.22 2.90 10.28
CA GLY A 218 -0.05 3.46 8.95
C GLY A 218 0.95 4.54 8.55
N SER A 219 1.36 5.39 9.52
CA SER A 219 2.40 6.40 9.34
C SER A 219 3.74 5.75 8.95
N GLN A 220 4.16 4.70 9.67
CA GLN A 220 5.40 3.99 9.36
C GLN A 220 5.35 3.37 7.95
N LEU A 221 4.25 2.71 7.60
CA LEU A 221 4.11 2.08 6.29
C LEU A 221 4.10 3.12 5.16
N THR A 222 3.49 4.28 5.36
CA THR A 222 3.51 5.38 4.39
C THR A 222 4.92 5.97 4.26
N THR A 223 5.63 6.14 5.37
CA THR A 223 7.02 6.62 5.38
C THR A 223 7.97 5.66 4.65
N ILE A 224 7.75 4.34 4.72
CA ILE A 224 8.51 3.37 3.92
C ILE A 224 8.32 3.65 2.43
N ALA A 225 7.08 3.89 1.95
CA ALA A 225 6.82 4.18 0.54
C ALA A 225 7.57 5.43 0.05
N GLN A 226 7.69 6.43 0.91
CA GLN A 226 8.36 7.70 0.63
C GLN A 226 9.89 7.65 0.76
N GLY A 227 10.45 6.54 1.21
CA GLY A 227 11.89 6.41 1.46
C GLY A 227 12.39 7.20 2.69
N GLY A 228 11.50 7.50 3.63
CA GLY A 228 11.73 8.36 4.80
C GLY A 228 10.91 9.65 4.74
N SER A 229 10.83 10.36 5.87
CA SER A 229 10.25 11.70 5.98
C SER A 229 11.20 12.62 6.73
N ALA A 230 10.83 13.91 6.88
CA ALA A 230 11.62 14.86 7.65
C ALA A 230 11.75 14.44 9.12
N ASP A 231 10.68 13.88 9.68
CA ASP A 231 10.59 13.54 11.10
C ASP A 231 10.93 12.08 11.37
N ILE A 232 10.67 11.17 10.43
CA ILE A 232 10.82 9.72 10.61
C ILE A 232 11.85 9.17 9.60
N SER A 233 12.95 8.62 10.11
CA SER A 233 13.97 8.01 9.25
C SER A 233 13.44 6.71 8.61
N TYR A 234 13.93 6.40 7.42
CA TYR A 234 13.56 5.16 6.70
C TYR A 234 13.84 3.89 7.51
N SER A 235 14.99 3.82 8.19
CA SER A 235 15.37 2.67 9.01
C SER A 235 14.42 2.47 10.20
N HIS A 236 14.00 3.53 10.86
CA HIS A 236 13.03 3.49 11.94
C HIS A 236 11.67 2.96 11.42
N ALA A 237 11.17 3.56 10.34
CA ALA A 237 9.91 3.15 9.71
C ALA A 237 9.95 1.68 9.27
N LEU A 238 11.03 1.24 8.64
CA LEU A 238 11.19 -0.14 8.19
C LEU A 238 11.21 -1.13 9.36
N THR A 239 11.94 -0.81 10.43
CA THR A 239 12.06 -1.67 11.62
C THR A 239 10.72 -1.81 12.35
N LEU A 240 10.05 -0.69 12.64
CA LEU A 240 8.75 -0.71 13.30
C LEU A 240 7.66 -1.30 12.43
N GLY A 241 7.58 -0.89 11.15
CA GLY A 241 6.60 -1.42 10.21
C GLY A 241 6.72 -2.93 10.04
N THR A 242 7.97 -3.44 9.91
CA THR A 242 8.22 -4.89 9.86
C THR A 242 7.80 -5.59 11.14
N SER A 243 8.08 -5.00 12.30
CA SER A 243 7.71 -5.57 13.60
C SER A 243 6.19 -5.68 13.76
N TYR A 244 5.44 -4.65 13.42
CA TYR A 244 3.97 -4.66 13.47
C TYR A 244 3.37 -5.71 12.54
N VAL A 245 3.85 -5.76 11.30
CA VAL A 245 3.38 -6.72 10.30
C VAL A 245 3.72 -8.15 10.73
N PHE A 246 4.93 -8.40 11.24
CA PHE A 246 5.37 -9.71 11.68
C PHE A 246 4.55 -10.20 12.89
N ILE A 247 4.44 -9.39 13.93
CA ILE A 247 3.69 -9.73 15.15
C ILE A 247 2.21 -9.99 14.79
N GLY A 248 1.59 -9.10 14.02
CA GLY A 248 0.21 -9.26 13.57
C GLY A 248 0.01 -10.54 12.76
N ALA A 249 0.90 -10.83 11.82
CA ALA A 249 0.85 -12.04 10.99
C ALA A 249 1.01 -13.32 11.83
N VAL A 250 1.91 -13.34 12.82
CA VAL A 250 2.09 -14.48 13.73
C VAL A 250 0.82 -14.71 14.55
N ILE A 251 0.29 -13.67 15.20
CA ILE A 251 -0.93 -13.77 16.02
C ILE A 251 -2.10 -14.28 15.17
N ALA A 252 -2.33 -13.67 14.00
CA ALA A 252 -3.42 -14.06 13.12
C ALA A 252 -3.28 -15.51 12.61
N THR A 253 -2.07 -15.94 12.28
CA THR A 253 -1.77 -17.30 11.82
C THR A 253 -2.02 -18.32 12.93
N VAL A 254 -1.53 -18.05 14.17
CA VAL A 254 -1.76 -18.93 15.32
C VAL A 254 -3.26 -19.07 15.61
N LEU A 255 -3.99 -17.97 15.63
CA LEU A 255 -5.44 -17.99 15.83
C LEU A 255 -6.16 -18.74 14.71
N PHE A 256 -5.76 -18.55 13.46
CA PHE A 256 -6.34 -19.26 12.31
C PHE A 256 -6.13 -20.77 12.40
N VAL A 257 -4.94 -21.20 12.83
CA VAL A 257 -4.62 -22.63 12.96
C VAL A 257 -5.35 -23.28 14.14
N ARG A 258 -5.49 -22.55 15.25
CA ARG A 258 -6.08 -23.10 16.48
C ARG A 258 -7.61 -23.04 16.52
N ARG A 259 -8.23 -22.12 15.77
CA ARG A 259 -9.69 -21.94 15.80
C ARG A 259 -10.38 -23.04 14.97
N ASP A 260 -11.43 -23.62 15.55
CA ASP A 260 -12.32 -24.51 14.81
C ASP A 260 -13.15 -23.75 13.78
N VAL A 261 -13.34 -24.38 12.62
CA VAL A 261 -14.11 -23.83 11.49
C VAL A 261 -15.55 -24.37 11.53
N ALA A 262 -15.93 -25.00 12.63
CA ALA A 262 -17.19 -25.77 12.76
C ALA A 262 -18.43 -24.91 13.03
N ASN A 263 -18.30 -23.59 13.28
CA ASN A 263 -19.46 -22.70 13.51
C ASN A 263 -19.25 -21.35 12.80
#